data_3bfc489c9317d2fb9fbe59a4a5f7fd98
#
_entry.id   3bfc489c9317d2fb9fbe59a4a5f7fd98
#
_cell.length_a   1.000
_cell.length_b   1.000
_cell.length_c   1.000
_cell.angle_alpha   90.00
_cell.angle_beta   90.00
_cell.angle_gamma   90.00
#
_symmetry.space_group_name_H-M   'P 1'
#
loop_
_entity.id
_entity.type
_entity.pdbx_description
1 polymer ?
#
loop_
_entity_poly.entity_id
_entity_poly.type
_entity_poly.pdbx_seq_one_letter_code
_entity_poly.pdbx_strand_id
1 'polypeptide(L)'
;MKDRAVAYAESVIKGTIGRAVGNTEKLSCRRFLKDLERQGSPDFPYVYDHKRAQRLIDFSETLILAEGNEQGPFHAADFQSFIMSNWNGWVIKDTQNRRFRTSYIQIGRQNGKSIMNAIPALYYGNFDGYKYAQIYCVATKELQAKIVLQECYKFIQADKELNGTKTSSGLFTIQDYKSEIKCNLTNGLIKALGRDTESIDGFRPYFASVDEYHKHKTNQMYKLLTDGDKKMKSCLVSIITTAGFDLNSPCKTEYDYGISILNGFSDETHFVFICEPDKEDTVGSRIYDESIWPKANPLWTPETLISLRGDAKQAREKGGEDLLDFQTKGLNIWVQAAESDYIDKQKWNECTSDL
;
A
#
# COMPACT_ATOMS: atom_id res chain seq x y z
N MET A 1 -12.39 -24.02 -3.55
CA MET A 1 -11.66 -23.28 -2.51
C MET A 1 -12.41 -21.99 -2.26
N LYS A 2 -12.60 -21.55 -1.01
CA LYS A 2 -13.27 -20.27 -0.71
C LYS A 2 -12.34 -19.12 -1.19
N ASP A 3 -12.93 -18.09 -1.80
CA ASP A 3 -12.18 -16.91 -2.23
C ASP A 3 -11.48 -16.25 -1.03
N ARG A 4 -10.19 -15.94 -1.16
CA ARG A 4 -9.34 -15.44 -0.06
C ARG A 4 -9.78 -14.05 0.42
N ALA A 5 -10.24 -13.18 -0.49
CA ALA A 5 -10.73 -11.87 -0.10
C ALA A 5 -12.07 -11.97 0.66
N VAL A 6 -12.97 -12.84 0.23
CA VAL A 6 -14.23 -13.11 0.94
C VAL A 6 -13.94 -13.71 2.32
N ALA A 7 -13.03 -14.71 2.39
CA ALA A 7 -12.65 -15.32 3.66
C ALA A 7 -12.07 -14.30 4.63
N TYR A 8 -11.16 -13.45 4.15
CA TYR A 8 -10.57 -12.38 4.94
C TYR A 8 -11.61 -11.40 5.46
N ALA A 9 -12.43 -10.84 4.56
CA ALA A 9 -13.43 -9.85 4.94
C ALA A 9 -14.43 -10.39 5.96
N GLU A 10 -14.91 -11.63 5.76
CA GLU A 10 -15.80 -12.27 6.73
C GLU A 10 -15.12 -12.51 8.09
N SER A 11 -13.84 -12.95 8.11
CA SER A 11 -13.12 -13.21 9.35
C SER A 11 -12.88 -11.92 10.15
N VAL A 12 -12.59 -10.81 9.46
CA VAL A 12 -12.47 -9.48 10.07
C VAL A 12 -13.79 -9.04 10.68
N ILE A 13 -14.91 -9.17 9.96
CA ILE A 13 -16.23 -8.74 10.45
C ILE A 13 -16.74 -9.63 11.59
N LYS A 14 -16.47 -10.93 11.52
CA LYS A 14 -16.84 -11.90 12.57
C LYS A 14 -15.90 -11.86 13.78
N GLY A 15 -14.76 -11.17 13.69
CA GLY A 15 -13.74 -11.14 14.76
C GLY A 15 -12.98 -12.46 14.94
N THR A 16 -12.88 -13.29 13.90
CA THR A 16 -12.23 -14.61 13.95
C THR A 16 -10.83 -14.63 13.33
N ILE A 17 -10.29 -13.48 12.94
CA ILE A 17 -8.99 -13.37 12.26
C ILE A 17 -7.77 -13.61 13.17
N GLY A 18 -7.96 -13.76 14.47
CA GLY A 18 -6.87 -14.08 15.41
C GLY A 18 -6.03 -12.89 15.87
N ARG A 19 -6.37 -11.65 15.49
CA ARG A 19 -5.74 -10.40 15.95
C ARG A 19 -6.76 -9.29 16.18
N ALA A 20 -6.34 -8.24 16.89
CA ALA A 20 -7.15 -7.04 16.99
C ALA A 20 -7.22 -6.31 15.63
N VAL A 21 -8.39 -5.76 15.32
CA VAL A 21 -8.67 -5.07 14.05
C VAL A 21 -9.32 -3.71 14.33
N GLY A 22 -8.78 -2.66 13.69
CA GLY A 22 -9.33 -1.31 13.78
C GLY A 22 -10.62 -1.12 12.98
N ASN A 23 -11.35 -0.06 13.27
CA ASN A 23 -12.64 0.21 12.61
C ASN A 23 -12.46 0.52 11.11
N THR A 24 -11.41 1.21 10.72
CA THR A 24 -11.12 1.55 9.30
C THR A 24 -10.92 0.31 8.44
N GLU A 25 -10.21 -0.70 8.93
CA GLU A 25 -10.06 -1.99 8.26
C GLU A 25 -11.41 -2.73 8.15
N LYS A 26 -12.21 -2.71 9.22
CA LYS A 26 -13.59 -3.28 9.20
C LYS A 26 -14.46 -2.59 8.16
N LEU A 27 -14.38 -1.27 8.03
CA LEU A 27 -15.13 -0.51 7.02
C LEU A 27 -14.72 -0.90 5.60
N SER A 28 -13.42 -1.10 5.32
CA SER A 28 -12.94 -1.61 4.03
C SER A 28 -13.52 -2.99 3.71
N CYS A 29 -13.53 -3.89 4.69
CA CYS A 29 -14.11 -5.24 4.53
C CYS A 29 -15.65 -5.19 4.35
N ARG A 30 -16.36 -4.35 5.09
CA ARG A 30 -17.81 -4.15 4.92
C ARG A 30 -18.16 -3.61 3.54
N ARG A 31 -17.38 -2.62 3.03
CA ARG A 31 -17.55 -2.10 1.68
C ARG A 31 -17.42 -3.22 0.65
N PHE A 32 -16.37 -4.04 0.73
CA PHE A 32 -16.17 -5.17 -0.17
C PHE A 32 -17.34 -6.15 -0.16
N LEU A 33 -17.81 -6.58 1.03
CA LEU A 33 -18.93 -7.51 1.15
C LEU A 33 -20.24 -6.91 0.60
N LYS A 34 -20.52 -5.63 0.90
CA LYS A 34 -21.67 -4.91 0.36
C LYS A 34 -21.60 -4.79 -1.17
N ASP A 35 -20.40 -4.58 -1.72
CA ASP A 35 -20.21 -4.51 -3.17
C ASP A 35 -20.47 -5.85 -3.86
N LEU A 36 -20.13 -6.98 -3.22
CA LEU A 36 -20.48 -8.31 -3.71
C LEU A 36 -22.00 -8.54 -3.77
N GLU A 37 -22.76 -7.99 -2.81
CA GLU A 37 -24.23 -8.12 -2.78
C GLU A 37 -24.91 -7.33 -3.91
N ARG A 38 -24.38 -6.15 -4.26
CA ARG A 38 -24.95 -5.24 -5.28
C ARG A 38 -24.32 -5.34 -6.66
N GLN A 39 -23.35 -6.24 -6.87
CA GLN A 39 -22.61 -6.36 -8.14
C GLN A 39 -23.53 -6.59 -9.34
N GLY A 40 -23.22 -5.90 -10.44
CA GLY A 40 -23.93 -6.01 -11.70
C GLY A 40 -25.34 -5.41 -11.72
N SER A 41 -25.76 -4.70 -10.66
CA SER A 41 -27.01 -3.93 -10.67
C SER A 41 -26.89 -2.69 -11.56
N PRO A 42 -28.01 -2.08 -12.00
CA PRO A 42 -27.97 -0.88 -12.86
C PRO A 42 -27.18 0.28 -12.27
N ASP A 43 -27.24 0.47 -10.94
CA ASP A 43 -26.53 1.54 -10.25
C ASP A 43 -25.10 1.16 -9.87
N PHE A 44 -24.71 -0.10 -10.08
CA PHE A 44 -23.38 -0.61 -9.76
C PHE A 44 -22.89 -1.58 -10.84
N PRO A 45 -22.38 -1.08 -11.97
CA PRO A 45 -22.03 -1.87 -13.14
C PRO A 45 -20.73 -2.67 -12.98
N TYR A 46 -20.28 -2.89 -11.76
CA TYR A 46 -19.07 -3.63 -11.45
C TYR A 46 -19.41 -5.06 -11.03
N VAL A 47 -18.54 -5.98 -11.44
CA VAL A 47 -18.61 -7.39 -11.06
C VAL A 47 -17.26 -7.87 -10.55
N TYR A 48 -17.30 -8.82 -9.63
CA TYR A 48 -16.10 -9.41 -9.07
C TYR A 48 -15.75 -10.72 -9.78
N ASP A 49 -14.66 -10.72 -10.52
CA ASP A 49 -14.12 -11.91 -11.19
C ASP A 49 -13.13 -12.64 -10.26
N HIS A 50 -13.62 -13.69 -9.59
CA HIS A 50 -12.82 -14.53 -8.68
C HIS A 50 -11.57 -15.12 -9.34
N LYS A 51 -11.66 -15.52 -10.62
CA LYS A 51 -10.52 -16.09 -11.36
C LYS A 51 -9.45 -15.04 -11.61
N ARG A 52 -9.87 -13.84 -11.95
CA ARG A 52 -8.96 -12.72 -12.17
C ARG A 52 -8.30 -12.27 -10.86
N ALA A 53 -9.06 -12.20 -9.76
CA ALA A 53 -8.55 -11.95 -8.42
C ALA A 53 -7.47 -12.98 -8.03
N GLN A 54 -7.77 -14.25 -8.21
CA GLN A 54 -6.87 -15.35 -7.86
C GLN A 54 -5.58 -15.36 -8.69
N ARG A 55 -5.60 -14.96 -9.97
CA ARG A 55 -4.40 -14.95 -10.84
C ARG A 55 -3.25 -14.09 -10.29
N LEU A 56 -3.54 -12.93 -9.70
CA LEU A 56 -2.49 -12.09 -9.12
C LEU A 56 -1.91 -12.73 -7.85
N ILE A 57 -2.75 -13.40 -7.06
CA ILE A 57 -2.31 -14.13 -5.87
C ILE A 57 -1.47 -15.34 -6.30
N ASP A 58 -1.94 -16.14 -7.24
CA ASP A 58 -1.21 -17.31 -7.75
C ASP A 58 0.17 -16.89 -8.28
N PHE A 59 0.22 -15.81 -9.07
CA PHE A 59 1.48 -15.26 -9.54
C PHE A 59 2.37 -14.87 -8.37
N SER A 60 1.85 -14.19 -7.35
CA SER A 60 2.66 -13.80 -6.19
C SER A 60 3.29 -15.00 -5.49
N GLU A 61 2.57 -16.11 -5.40
CA GLU A 61 3.01 -17.34 -4.72
C GLU A 61 3.95 -18.22 -5.59
N THR A 62 4.17 -17.86 -6.87
CA THR A 62 5.27 -18.44 -7.66
C THR A 62 6.61 -17.75 -7.42
N LEU A 63 6.60 -16.54 -6.83
CA LEU A 63 7.82 -15.78 -6.61
C LEU A 63 8.63 -16.35 -5.43
N ILE A 64 9.95 -16.25 -5.53
CA ILE A 64 10.88 -16.75 -4.51
C ILE A 64 11.43 -15.59 -3.70
N LEU A 65 11.23 -15.60 -2.39
CA LEU A 65 11.93 -14.72 -1.47
C LEU A 65 13.39 -15.17 -1.37
N ALA A 66 14.29 -14.29 -1.81
CA ALA A 66 15.73 -14.59 -1.87
C ALA A 66 16.52 -13.93 -0.72
N GLU A 67 15.86 -13.15 0.13
CA GLU A 67 16.52 -12.41 1.20
C GLU A 67 16.60 -13.24 2.49
N GLY A 68 17.75 -13.16 3.15
CA GLY A 68 17.99 -13.87 4.40
C GLY A 68 18.50 -15.31 4.21
N ASN A 69 18.48 -16.07 5.30
CA ASN A 69 18.96 -17.44 5.33
C ASN A 69 17.91 -18.47 4.88
N GLU A 70 16.64 -18.08 4.87
CA GLU A 70 15.50 -18.93 4.49
C GLU A 70 14.96 -18.45 3.14
N GLN A 71 15.47 -19.03 2.07
CA GLN A 71 14.90 -18.83 0.74
C GLN A 71 13.71 -19.76 0.55
N GLY A 72 12.62 -19.24 -0.01
CA GLY A 72 11.43 -20.02 -0.24
C GLY A 72 10.36 -19.29 -1.04
N PRO A 73 9.26 -19.97 -1.40
CA PRO A 73 8.17 -19.33 -2.10
C PRO A 73 7.53 -18.25 -1.22
N PHE A 74 7.16 -17.14 -1.85
CA PHE A 74 6.37 -16.11 -1.18
C PHE A 74 4.98 -16.65 -0.86
N HIS A 75 4.50 -16.40 0.33
CA HIS A 75 3.14 -16.72 0.75
C HIS A 75 2.43 -15.41 1.09
N ALA A 76 1.43 -15.07 0.29
CA ALA A 76 0.65 -13.85 0.50
C ALA A 76 -0.13 -13.95 1.81
N ALA A 77 0.09 -13.02 2.73
CA ALA A 77 -0.74 -12.88 3.93
C ALA A 77 -2.20 -12.55 3.54
N ASP A 78 -3.14 -12.84 4.42
CA ASP A 78 -4.56 -12.70 4.11
C ASP A 78 -4.95 -11.27 3.72
N PHE A 79 -4.42 -10.25 4.41
CA PHE A 79 -4.67 -8.85 4.06
C PHE A 79 -4.03 -8.47 2.71
N GLN A 80 -2.87 -9.02 2.37
CA GLN A 80 -2.24 -8.82 1.07
C GLN A 80 -3.08 -9.45 -0.04
N SER A 81 -3.58 -10.66 0.20
CA SER A 81 -4.51 -11.33 -0.71
C SER A 81 -5.80 -10.53 -0.90
N PHE A 82 -6.35 -9.93 0.17
CA PHE A 82 -7.51 -9.06 0.11
C PHE A 82 -7.25 -7.82 -0.77
N ILE A 83 -6.12 -7.14 -0.59
CA ILE A 83 -5.75 -5.97 -1.39
C ILE A 83 -5.57 -6.36 -2.87
N MET A 84 -4.76 -7.40 -3.15
CA MET A 84 -4.49 -7.86 -4.52
C MET A 84 -5.78 -8.33 -5.23
N SER A 85 -6.68 -8.99 -4.51
CA SER A 85 -7.99 -9.39 -5.04
C SER A 85 -8.86 -8.20 -5.42
N ASN A 86 -8.87 -7.15 -4.58
CA ASN A 86 -9.61 -5.93 -4.91
C ASN A 86 -9.03 -5.24 -6.14
N TRP A 87 -7.71 -5.10 -6.23
CA TRP A 87 -7.06 -4.46 -7.38
C TRP A 87 -7.31 -5.18 -8.70
N ASN A 88 -7.34 -6.51 -8.68
CA ASN A 88 -7.38 -7.29 -9.91
C ASN A 88 -8.76 -7.89 -10.22
N GLY A 89 -9.56 -8.20 -9.20
CA GLY A 89 -10.83 -8.92 -9.37
C GLY A 89 -12.02 -8.05 -9.75
N TRP A 90 -12.09 -6.81 -9.28
CA TRP A 90 -13.19 -5.94 -9.62
C TRP A 90 -13.07 -5.35 -11.02
N VAL A 91 -14.06 -5.58 -11.88
CA VAL A 91 -14.09 -5.09 -13.25
C VAL A 91 -15.46 -4.49 -13.61
N ILE A 92 -15.46 -3.61 -14.61
CA ILE A 92 -16.69 -3.11 -15.24
C ILE A 92 -17.29 -4.26 -16.06
N LYS A 93 -18.55 -4.60 -15.83
CA LYS A 93 -19.24 -5.76 -16.43
C LYS A 93 -19.09 -5.82 -17.95
N ASP A 94 -19.32 -4.73 -18.64
CA ASP A 94 -19.40 -4.72 -20.11
C ASP A 94 -18.02 -4.63 -20.78
N THR A 95 -17.07 -3.94 -20.15
CA THR A 95 -15.76 -3.66 -20.78
C THR A 95 -14.63 -4.51 -20.23
N GLN A 96 -14.83 -5.16 -19.09
CA GLN A 96 -13.82 -5.91 -18.37
C GLN A 96 -12.59 -5.08 -17.94
N ASN A 97 -12.69 -3.75 -18.00
CA ASN A 97 -11.68 -2.86 -17.46
C ASN A 97 -11.73 -2.86 -15.93
N ARG A 98 -10.60 -2.60 -15.28
CA ARG A 98 -10.56 -2.49 -13.81
C ARG A 98 -11.53 -1.43 -13.30
N ARG A 99 -12.22 -1.76 -12.20
CA ARG A 99 -13.03 -0.81 -11.45
C ARG A 99 -12.15 0.24 -10.78
N PHE A 100 -11.18 -0.22 -9.98
CA PHE A 100 -10.34 0.69 -9.20
C PHE A 100 -9.24 1.29 -10.06
N ARG A 101 -9.28 2.61 -10.17
CA ARG A 101 -8.30 3.43 -10.89
C ARG A 101 -7.23 3.98 -9.98
N THR A 102 -7.61 4.23 -8.74
CA THR A 102 -6.72 4.71 -7.69
C THR A 102 -6.90 3.86 -6.43
N SER A 103 -5.86 3.79 -5.62
CA SER A 103 -5.98 3.17 -4.30
C SER A 103 -5.13 3.88 -3.26
N TYR A 104 -5.62 3.88 -2.02
CA TYR A 104 -4.93 4.37 -0.84
C TYR A 104 -4.80 3.26 0.18
N ILE A 105 -3.54 2.89 0.49
CA ILE A 105 -3.21 1.84 1.45
C ILE A 105 -2.31 2.43 2.51
N GLN A 106 -2.76 2.39 3.77
CA GLN A 106 -1.99 2.85 4.90
C GLN A 106 -1.88 1.74 5.94
N ILE A 107 -0.67 1.25 6.15
CA ILE A 107 -0.35 0.19 7.10
C ILE A 107 0.98 0.49 7.81
N GLY A 108 1.15 0.00 9.02
CA GLY A 108 2.36 0.20 9.83
C GLY A 108 3.66 -0.17 9.09
N ARG A 109 4.79 0.22 9.63
CA ARG A 109 6.10 -0.13 9.07
C ARG A 109 6.33 -1.65 9.16
N GLN A 110 7.19 -2.21 8.31
CA GLN A 110 7.55 -3.64 8.29
C GLN A 110 6.40 -4.63 8.01
N ASN A 111 5.32 -4.16 7.39
CA ASN A 111 4.19 -4.99 6.96
C ASN A 111 4.26 -5.36 5.47
N GLY A 112 5.44 -5.47 4.88
CA GLY A 112 5.63 -5.96 3.51
C GLY A 112 5.21 -4.97 2.41
N LYS A 113 5.19 -3.65 2.67
CA LYS A 113 4.77 -2.63 1.68
C LYS A 113 5.56 -2.67 0.37
N SER A 114 6.90 -2.79 0.44
CA SER A 114 7.74 -2.80 -0.76
C SER A 114 7.46 -4.02 -1.64
N ILE A 115 7.25 -5.19 -1.02
CA ILE A 115 6.83 -6.42 -1.72
C ILE A 115 5.45 -6.22 -2.36
N MET A 116 4.51 -5.60 -1.66
CA MET A 116 3.18 -5.27 -2.17
C MET A 116 3.20 -4.32 -3.37
N ASN A 117 4.26 -3.53 -3.54
CA ASN A 117 4.50 -2.70 -4.71
C ASN A 117 5.17 -3.46 -5.85
N ALA A 118 6.14 -4.33 -5.53
CA ALA A 118 6.93 -5.06 -6.51
C ALA A 118 6.13 -6.15 -7.24
N ILE A 119 5.34 -6.92 -6.51
CA ILE A 119 4.54 -8.02 -7.08
C ILE A 119 3.60 -7.53 -8.21
N PRO A 120 2.72 -6.54 -7.99
CA PRO A 120 1.85 -6.05 -9.05
C PRO A 120 2.63 -5.35 -10.18
N ALA A 121 3.79 -4.72 -9.89
CA ALA A 121 4.62 -4.15 -10.93
C ALA A 121 5.10 -5.22 -11.92
N LEU A 122 5.57 -6.37 -11.45
CA LEU A 122 5.95 -7.50 -12.28
C LEU A 122 4.75 -8.10 -13.01
N TYR A 123 3.65 -8.34 -12.30
CA TYR A 123 2.45 -8.94 -12.87
C TYR A 123 1.84 -8.08 -13.99
N TYR A 124 1.58 -6.82 -13.71
CA TYR A 124 0.97 -5.90 -14.68
C TYR A 124 1.91 -5.54 -15.82
N GLY A 125 3.21 -5.58 -15.56
CA GLY A 125 4.22 -5.36 -16.61
C GLY A 125 4.24 -6.48 -17.64
N ASN A 126 4.08 -7.74 -17.25
CA ASN A 126 4.36 -8.88 -18.13
C ASN A 126 3.23 -9.90 -18.25
N PHE A 127 2.32 -10.05 -17.27
CA PHE A 127 1.40 -11.21 -17.21
C PHE A 127 -0.09 -10.84 -17.34
N ASP A 128 -0.47 -9.56 -17.25
CA ASP A 128 -1.88 -9.12 -17.37
C ASP A 128 -2.34 -8.97 -18.85
N GLY A 129 -1.45 -9.23 -19.81
CA GLY A 129 -1.76 -9.25 -21.24
C GLY A 129 -1.76 -7.89 -21.95
N TYR A 130 -1.53 -6.78 -21.22
CA TYR A 130 -1.47 -5.46 -21.81
C TYR A 130 -0.09 -5.22 -22.46
N LYS A 131 -0.05 -4.97 -23.77
CA LYS A 131 1.19 -4.73 -24.54
C LYS A 131 1.72 -3.31 -24.30
N TYR A 132 3.06 -3.19 -24.21
CA TYR A 132 3.76 -1.92 -23.98
C TYR A 132 3.32 -1.22 -22.67
N ALA A 133 3.01 -2.00 -21.65
CA ALA A 133 2.64 -1.49 -20.33
C ALA A 133 3.74 -0.60 -19.76
N GLN A 134 3.37 0.59 -19.30
CA GLN A 134 4.26 1.47 -18.56
C GLN A 134 3.95 1.35 -17.08
N ILE A 135 4.93 0.88 -16.33
CA ILE A 135 4.83 0.65 -14.89
C ILE A 135 5.80 1.59 -14.18
N TYR A 136 5.32 2.30 -13.17
CA TYR A 136 6.13 3.27 -12.45
C TYR A 136 6.19 2.97 -10.95
N CYS A 137 7.43 2.88 -10.42
CA CYS A 137 7.69 2.86 -8.99
C CYS A 137 8.15 4.27 -8.60
N VAL A 138 7.37 4.95 -7.76
CA VAL A 138 7.53 6.38 -7.47
C VAL A 138 7.77 6.61 -6.00
N ALA A 139 8.77 7.44 -5.67
CA ALA A 139 9.02 7.94 -4.33
C ALA A 139 9.60 9.36 -4.36
N THR A 140 9.74 10.00 -3.19
CA THR A 140 10.26 11.38 -3.09
C THR A 140 11.68 11.54 -3.64
N LYS A 141 12.50 10.51 -3.53
CA LYS A 141 13.86 10.46 -4.08
C LYS A 141 13.99 9.23 -4.98
N GLU A 142 14.71 9.35 -6.08
CA GLU A 142 14.97 8.23 -7.00
C GLU A 142 15.56 7.02 -6.26
N LEU A 143 16.47 7.24 -5.31
CA LEU A 143 17.04 6.18 -4.47
C LEU A 143 15.99 5.39 -3.69
N GLN A 144 14.90 6.04 -3.25
CA GLN A 144 13.79 5.35 -2.56
C GLN A 144 12.90 4.60 -3.56
N ALA A 145 12.63 5.18 -4.73
CA ALA A 145 11.93 4.49 -5.81
C ALA A 145 12.68 3.22 -6.27
N LYS A 146 14.01 3.26 -6.25
CA LYS A 146 14.87 2.09 -6.54
C LYS A 146 14.70 0.96 -5.52
N ILE A 147 14.25 1.21 -4.30
CA ILE A 147 14.00 0.14 -3.31
C ILE A 147 12.93 -0.82 -3.84
N VAL A 148 11.81 -0.31 -4.35
CA VAL A 148 10.76 -1.16 -4.96
C VAL A 148 11.30 -1.89 -6.19
N LEU A 149 12.10 -1.20 -7.01
CA LEU A 149 12.70 -1.81 -8.19
C LEU A 149 13.71 -2.92 -7.80
N GLN A 150 14.44 -2.74 -6.71
CA GLN A 150 15.35 -3.77 -6.17
C GLN A 150 14.59 -4.99 -5.65
N GLU A 151 13.39 -4.82 -5.04
CA GLU A 151 12.54 -5.97 -4.73
C GLU A 151 12.13 -6.73 -5.99
N CYS A 152 11.80 -6.02 -7.07
CA CYS A 152 11.58 -6.67 -8.38
C CYS A 152 12.84 -7.42 -8.86
N TYR A 153 14.03 -6.84 -8.72
CA TYR A 153 15.29 -7.50 -9.10
C TYR A 153 15.51 -8.78 -8.31
N LYS A 154 15.31 -8.77 -6.99
CA LYS A 154 15.45 -9.94 -6.12
C LYS A 154 14.56 -11.10 -6.60
N PHE A 155 13.27 -10.82 -6.87
CA PHE A 155 12.34 -11.82 -7.41
C PHE A 155 12.79 -12.36 -8.77
N ILE A 156 13.20 -11.47 -9.70
CA ILE A 156 13.65 -11.89 -11.03
C ILE A 156 14.91 -12.75 -10.92
N GLN A 157 15.91 -12.32 -10.12
CA GLN A 157 17.18 -13.01 -10.01
C GLN A 157 17.08 -14.37 -9.29
N ALA A 158 16.08 -14.53 -8.42
CA ALA A 158 15.84 -15.78 -7.70
C ALA A 158 15.27 -16.89 -8.59
N ASP A 159 14.68 -16.55 -9.75
CA ASP A 159 14.00 -17.49 -10.63
C ASP A 159 14.64 -17.50 -12.04
N LYS A 160 14.98 -18.71 -12.52
CA LYS A 160 15.65 -18.88 -13.84
C LYS A 160 14.72 -18.61 -15.02
N GLU A 161 13.41 -18.80 -14.88
CA GLU A 161 12.44 -18.48 -15.94
C GLU A 161 12.26 -16.97 -16.04
N LEU A 162 12.23 -16.28 -14.90
CA LEU A 162 12.13 -14.83 -14.86
C LEU A 162 13.39 -14.15 -15.36
N ASN A 163 14.56 -14.59 -14.90
CA ASN A 163 15.86 -13.97 -15.22
C ASN A 163 16.47 -14.44 -16.53
N GLY A 164 16.17 -15.67 -16.92
CA GLY A 164 16.87 -16.36 -18.02
C GLY A 164 18.14 -17.08 -17.60
N THR A 165 18.75 -17.74 -18.57
CA THR A 165 20.00 -18.49 -18.42
C THR A 165 20.96 -18.08 -19.53
N LYS A 166 22.18 -18.63 -19.56
CA LYS A 166 23.15 -18.40 -20.67
C LYS A 166 22.62 -18.79 -22.05
N THR A 167 21.62 -19.70 -22.10
CA THR A 167 21.09 -20.28 -23.35
C THR A 167 19.64 -19.87 -23.62
N SER A 168 18.94 -19.22 -22.68
CA SER A 168 17.54 -18.82 -22.81
C SER A 168 17.35 -17.41 -22.25
N SER A 169 16.69 -16.54 -23.01
CA SER A 169 16.27 -15.23 -22.51
C SER A 169 15.16 -15.41 -21.47
N GLY A 170 15.26 -14.72 -20.32
CA GLY A 170 14.23 -14.70 -19.29
C GLY A 170 13.00 -13.92 -19.70
N LEU A 171 11.98 -13.99 -18.85
CA LEU A 171 10.74 -13.21 -19.01
C LEU A 171 10.95 -11.71 -18.75
N PHE A 172 12.03 -11.36 -18.05
CA PHE A 172 12.45 -9.98 -17.79
C PHE A 172 13.90 -9.74 -18.18
N THR A 173 14.23 -8.47 -18.45
CA THR A 173 15.62 -8.03 -18.65
C THR A 173 15.88 -6.83 -17.75
N ILE A 174 16.76 -7.01 -16.76
CA ILE A 174 17.18 -5.95 -15.83
C ILE A 174 18.17 -5.03 -16.55
N GLN A 175 17.89 -3.73 -16.55
CA GLN A 175 18.75 -2.67 -17.06
C GLN A 175 19.11 -1.71 -15.91
N ASP A 176 19.94 -2.18 -14.99
CA ASP A 176 20.24 -1.48 -13.73
C ASP A 176 20.79 -0.06 -13.96
N TYR A 177 21.65 0.13 -14.96
CA TYR A 177 22.21 1.45 -15.33
C TYR A 177 21.16 2.47 -15.77
N LYS A 178 19.95 2.02 -16.18
CA LYS A 178 18.80 2.88 -16.52
C LYS A 178 17.75 2.94 -15.39
N SER A 179 17.94 2.16 -14.33
CA SER A 179 16.90 1.94 -13.31
C SER A 179 15.57 1.46 -13.91
N GLU A 180 15.66 0.45 -14.81
CA GLU A 180 14.54 -0.08 -15.58
C GLU A 180 14.57 -1.61 -15.65
N ILE A 181 13.37 -2.20 -15.79
CA ILE A 181 13.17 -3.62 -16.12
C ILE A 181 12.33 -3.68 -17.39
N LYS A 182 12.82 -4.37 -18.40
CA LYS A 182 12.07 -4.67 -19.61
C LYS A 182 11.25 -5.95 -19.42
N CYS A 183 9.98 -5.90 -19.75
CA CYS A 183 9.04 -7.03 -19.71
C CYS A 183 9.00 -7.69 -21.10
N ASN A 184 9.58 -8.89 -21.23
CA ASN A 184 9.87 -9.47 -22.55
C ASN A 184 8.64 -10.06 -23.26
N LEU A 185 7.55 -10.43 -22.53
CA LEU A 185 6.31 -10.93 -23.15
C LEU A 185 5.44 -9.83 -23.76
N THR A 186 5.49 -8.64 -23.14
CA THR A 186 4.58 -7.53 -23.48
C THR A 186 5.27 -6.36 -24.15
N ASN A 187 6.62 -6.34 -24.17
CA ASN A 187 7.42 -5.15 -24.43
C ASN A 187 7.13 -3.99 -23.47
N GLY A 188 6.59 -4.30 -22.30
CA GLY A 188 6.36 -3.34 -21.23
C GLY A 188 7.65 -2.91 -20.54
N LEU A 189 7.56 -1.89 -19.71
CA LEU A 189 8.69 -1.29 -19.03
C LEU A 189 8.34 -0.92 -17.60
N ILE A 190 9.14 -1.34 -16.63
CA ILE A 190 9.05 -0.94 -15.22
C ILE A 190 10.16 0.05 -14.94
N LYS A 191 9.85 1.22 -14.41
CA LYS A 191 10.79 2.31 -14.12
C LYS A 191 10.66 2.84 -12.71
N ALA A 192 11.81 3.16 -12.10
CA ALA A 192 11.83 4.00 -10.90
C ALA A 192 11.80 5.48 -11.31
N LEU A 193 10.93 6.24 -10.64
CA LEU A 193 10.82 7.69 -10.83
C LEU A 193 11.02 8.41 -9.50
N GLY A 194 11.87 9.42 -9.50
CA GLY A 194 12.06 10.37 -8.41
C GLY A 194 11.53 11.76 -8.76
N ARG A 195 11.64 12.68 -7.80
CA ARG A 195 11.20 14.07 -7.95
C ARG A 195 11.89 14.81 -9.11
N ASP A 196 13.13 14.45 -9.43
CA ASP A 196 13.93 15.10 -10.48
C ASP A 196 13.42 14.77 -11.89
N THR A 197 12.41 13.91 -12.02
CA THR A 197 11.73 13.54 -13.27
C THR A 197 10.59 14.49 -13.63
N GLU A 198 10.53 15.69 -13.03
CA GLU A 198 9.43 16.69 -13.17
C GLU A 198 9.19 17.20 -14.60
N SER A 199 10.11 16.95 -15.54
CA SER A 199 10.02 17.45 -16.91
C SER A 199 9.34 16.52 -17.92
N ILE A 200 8.76 15.38 -17.47
CA ILE A 200 8.19 14.40 -18.38
C ILE A 200 6.67 14.55 -18.42
N ASP A 201 6.18 15.40 -19.31
CA ASP A 201 4.79 15.36 -19.78
C ASP A 201 4.55 14.05 -20.55
N GLY A 202 3.42 13.39 -20.33
CA GLY A 202 3.00 12.25 -21.14
C GLY A 202 3.10 10.87 -20.46
N PHE A 203 3.13 10.82 -19.13
CA PHE A 203 2.96 9.55 -18.41
C PHE A 203 1.65 8.85 -18.80
N ARG A 204 1.75 7.55 -19.10
CA ARG A 204 0.60 6.69 -19.36
C ARG A 204 0.70 5.43 -18.51
N PRO A 205 0.52 5.55 -17.19
CA PRO A 205 0.70 4.43 -16.29
C PRO A 205 -0.37 3.37 -16.55
N TYR A 206 0.05 2.14 -16.77
CA TYR A 206 -0.82 0.98 -16.64
C TYR A 206 -0.92 0.53 -15.19
N PHE A 207 0.19 0.67 -14.46
CA PHE A 207 0.26 0.61 -13.01
C PHE A 207 1.30 1.62 -12.52
N ALA A 208 1.00 2.30 -11.43
CA ALA A 208 1.97 3.10 -10.72
C ALA A 208 1.82 2.89 -9.21
N SER A 209 2.96 2.74 -8.54
CA SER A 209 3.05 2.63 -7.09
C SER A 209 3.73 3.88 -6.55
N VAL A 210 3.05 4.63 -5.71
CA VAL A 210 3.57 5.81 -5.01
C VAL A 210 3.87 5.40 -3.57
N ASP A 211 5.16 5.16 -3.30
CA ASP A 211 5.63 4.69 -2.00
C ASP A 211 5.96 5.86 -1.05
N GLU A 212 5.80 5.61 0.25
CA GLU A 212 6.11 6.57 1.32
C GLU A 212 5.47 7.97 1.08
N TYR A 213 4.20 7.99 0.65
CA TYR A 213 3.52 9.24 0.23
C TYR A 213 3.46 10.29 1.34
N HIS A 214 3.50 9.88 2.62
CA HIS A 214 3.58 10.80 3.75
C HIS A 214 4.83 11.71 3.74
N LYS A 215 5.87 11.38 2.95
CA LYS A 215 7.07 12.20 2.77
C LYS A 215 6.98 13.17 1.60
N HIS A 216 5.94 13.08 0.77
CA HIS A 216 5.76 13.97 -0.38
C HIS A 216 5.25 15.34 0.09
N LYS A 217 6.01 16.39 -0.21
CA LYS A 217 5.63 17.78 0.14
C LYS A 217 4.53 18.36 -0.76
N THR A 218 4.38 17.83 -1.97
CA THR A 218 3.37 18.23 -2.94
C THR A 218 2.70 17.03 -3.57
N ASN A 219 1.51 17.21 -4.12
CA ASN A 219 0.77 16.17 -4.84
C ASN A 219 1.10 16.09 -6.34
N GLN A 220 2.10 16.85 -6.80
CA GLN A 220 2.40 17.02 -8.22
C GLN A 220 2.62 15.67 -8.94
N MET A 221 3.49 14.82 -8.43
CA MET A 221 3.77 13.51 -9.04
C MET A 221 2.53 12.62 -9.08
N TYR A 222 1.77 12.55 -7.99
CA TYR A 222 0.53 11.78 -7.95
C TYR A 222 -0.49 12.28 -8.97
N LYS A 223 -0.66 13.61 -9.09
CA LYS A 223 -1.51 14.23 -10.12
C LYS A 223 -1.06 13.93 -11.54
N LEU A 224 0.24 14.01 -11.83
CA LEU A 224 0.77 13.65 -13.15
C LEU A 224 0.42 12.22 -13.55
N LEU A 225 0.53 11.27 -12.61
CA LEU A 225 0.19 9.88 -12.85
C LEU A 225 -1.34 9.70 -13.05
N THR A 226 -2.16 10.31 -12.21
CA THR A 226 -3.63 10.20 -12.30
C THR A 226 -4.22 10.98 -13.47
N ASP A 227 -3.59 12.06 -13.91
CA ASP A 227 -3.98 12.78 -15.13
C ASP A 227 -3.57 12.04 -16.40
N GLY A 228 -2.40 11.39 -16.39
CA GLY A 228 -1.94 10.54 -17.49
C GLY A 228 -2.80 9.30 -17.70
N ASP A 229 -3.45 8.84 -16.67
CA ASP A 229 -4.37 7.73 -16.60
C ASP A 229 -5.72 7.98 -17.31
N LYS A 230 -6.20 9.23 -17.38
CA LYS A 230 -7.57 9.56 -17.87
C LYS A 230 -7.94 8.94 -19.22
N LYS A 231 -6.96 8.69 -20.08
CA LYS A 231 -7.13 8.06 -21.40
C LYS A 231 -6.86 6.55 -21.40
N MET A 232 -6.36 6.00 -20.28
CA MET A 232 -6.08 4.58 -20.15
C MET A 232 -7.34 3.84 -19.69
N LYS A 233 -7.70 2.76 -20.39
CA LYS A 233 -8.94 2.04 -20.10
C LYS A 233 -8.86 1.19 -18.82
N SER A 234 -7.67 0.82 -18.39
CA SER A 234 -7.49 -0.12 -17.26
C SER A 234 -6.17 0.16 -16.54
N CYS A 235 -6.06 1.31 -15.87
CA CYS A 235 -4.89 1.65 -15.07
C CYS A 235 -5.17 1.53 -13.59
N LEU A 236 -4.12 1.55 -12.78
CA LEU A 236 -4.19 1.64 -11.33
C LEU A 236 -3.01 2.47 -10.82
N VAL A 237 -3.29 3.57 -10.14
CA VAL A 237 -2.30 4.35 -9.38
C VAL A 237 -2.52 4.10 -7.89
N SER A 238 -1.56 3.43 -7.25
CA SER A 238 -1.67 3.03 -5.85
C SER A 238 -0.72 3.83 -4.97
N ILE A 239 -1.26 4.44 -3.93
CA ILE A 239 -0.50 4.96 -2.79
C ILE A 239 -0.36 3.85 -1.77
N ILE A 240 0.89 3.57 -1.34
CA ILE A 240 1.18 2.71 -0.18
C ILE A 240 2.07 3.49 0.79
N THR A 241 1.61 3.68 2.02
CA THR A 241 2.28 4.56 2.97
C THR A 241 2.07 4.13 4.42
N THR A 242 2.76 4.78 5.34
CA THR A 242 2.40 4.88 6.76
C THR A 242 1.74 6.23 7.01
N ALA A 243 1.21 6.43 8.21
CA ALA A 243 0.88 7.74 8.72
C ALA A 243 2.14 8.63 8.80
N GLY A 244 1.92 9.93 8.87
CA GLY A 244 2.97 10.95 8.99
C GLY A 244 2.71 11.92 10.12
N PHE A 245 3.55 12.95 10.19
CA PHE A 245 3.52 13.98 11.24
C PHE A 245 3.19 15.38 10.69
N ASP A 246 2.73 15.47 9.44
CA ASP A 246 2.24 16.71 8.83
C ASP A 246 0.77 16.55 8.44
N LEU A 247 -0.12 17.15 9.24
CA LEU A 247 -1.57 17.10 9.01
C LEU A 247 -2.03 17.97 7.83
N ASN A 248 -1.14 18.81 7.25
CA ASN A 248 -1.41 19.60 6.07
C ASN A 248 -0.81 18.99 4.79
N SER A 249 -0.23 17.81 4.90
CA SER A 249 0.40 17.12 3.76
C SER A 249 -0.63 16.63 2.73
N PRO A 250 -0.21 16.49 1.47
CA PRO A 250 -1.04 15.84 0.45
C PRO A 250 -1.48 14.43 0.84
N CYS A 251 -0.63 13.69 1.56
CA CYS A 251 -0.94 12.35 2.02
C CYS A 251 -2.09 12.34 3.04
N LYS A 252 -2.13 13.33 3.96
CA LYS A 252 -3.24 13.47 4.90
C LYS A 252 -4.55 13.81 4.18
N THR A 253 -4.49 14.63 3.13
CA THR A 253 -5.65 14.92 2.27
C THR A 253 -6.21 13.64 1.63
N GLU A 254 -5.36 12.78 1.09
CA GLU A 254 -5.79 11.47 0.52
C GLU A 254 -6.31 10.51 1.60
N TYR A 255 -5.71 10.51 2.79
CA TYR A 255 -6.23 9.79 3.94
C TYR A 255 -7.66 10.23 4.29
N ASP A 256 -7.89 11.54 4.44
CA ASP A 256 -9.21 12.08 4.81
C ASP A 256 -10.25 11.79 3.71
N TYR A 257 -9.85 11.84 2.46
CA TYR A 257 -10.67 11.42 1.33
C TYR A 257 -11.01 9.93 1.42
N GLY A 258 -10.04 9.07 1.69
CA GLY A 258 -10.25 7.65 1.91
C GLY A 258 -11.22 7.36 3.07
N ILE A 259 -11.06 8.06 4.20
CA ILE A 259 -11.97 7.97 5.35
C ILE A 259 -13.40 8.40 4.95
N SER A 260 -13.57 9.45 4.16
CA SER A 260 -14.89 9.87 3.70
C SER A 260 -15.58 8.80 2.85
N ILE A 261 -14.83 8.13 1.97
CA ILE A 261 -15.34 7.00 1.15
C ILE A 261 -15.76 5.82 2.04
N LEU A 262 -14.94 5.46 3.01
CA LEU A 262 -15.28 4.37 3.94
C LEU A 262 -16.52 4.69 4.79
N ASN A 263 -16.82 5.97 5.02
CA ASN A 263 -18.01 6.45 5.71
C ASN A 263 -19.20 6.74 4.78
N GLY A 264 -19.13 6.39 3.50
CA GLY A 264 -20.27 6.42 2.58
C GLY A 264 -20.24 7.50 1.50
N PHE A 265 -19.16 8.28 1.37
CA PHE A 265 -18.98 9.13 0.20
C PHE A 265 -18.84 8.28 -1.07
N SER A 266 -19.56 8.65 -2.13
CA SER A 266 -19.63 7.84 -3.34
C SER A 266 -18.44 8.09 -4.26
N ASP A 267 -17.40 7.25 -4.15
CA ASP A 267 -16.41 7.05 -5.21
C ASP A 267 -16.17 5.55 -5.39
N GLU A 268 -16.72 5.03 -6.49
CA GLU A 268 -16.65 3.60 -6.79
C GLU A 268 -15.31 3.18 -7.41
N THR A 269 -14.47 4.13 -7.79
CA THR A 269 -13.21 3.90 -8.51
C THR A 269 -11.95 4.02 -7.63
N HIS A 270 -12.13 4.44 -6.38
CA HIS A 270 -11.05 4.56 -5.41
C HIS A 270 -11.11 3.45 -4.36
N PHE A 271 -10.06 2.62 -4.28
CA PHE A 271 -9.92 1.57 -3.27
C PHE A 271 -9.22 2.12 -2.03
N VAL A 272 -9.73 1.77 -0.85
CA VAL A 272 -9.17 2.21 0.43
C VAL A 272 -8.96 1.03 1.35
N PHE A 273 -7.74 0.92 1.93
CA PHE A 273 -7.43 -0.05 2.97
C PHE A 273 -6.49 0.59 4.00
N ILE A 274 -6.98 0.73 5.23
CA ILE A 274 -6.27 1.41 6.31
C ILE A 274 -6.28 0.52 7.55
N CYS A 275 -5.08 0.21 8.08
CA CYS A 275 -4.90 -0.47 9.35
C CYS A 275 -4.33 0.52 10.37
N GLU A 276 -5.14 0.87 11.35
CA GLU A 276 -4.78 1.83 12.42
C GLU A 276 -5.55 1.52 13.71
N PRO A 277 -5.07 1.95 14.89
CA PRO A 277 -5.84 1.93 16.13
C PRO A 277 -7.07 2.83 16.02
N ASP A 278 -8.10 2.52 16.79
CA ASP A 278 -9.28 3.39 16.88
C ASP A 278 -8.95 4.67 17.67
N LYS A 279 -9.73 5.72 17.51
CA LYS A 279 -9.46 7.03 18.15
C LYS A 279 -9.31 6.94 19.66
N GLU A 280 -10.13 6.13 20.31
CA GLU A 280 -10.09 5.88 21.75
C GLU A 280 -8.81 5.17 22.21
N ASP A 281 -8.15 4.42 21.32
CA ASP A 281 -6.87 3.75 21.61
C ASP A 281 -5.69 4.71 21.60
N THR A 282 -5.84 5.89 21.00
CA THR A 282 -4.75 6.85 20.81
C THR A 282 -4.65 7.88 21.92
N VAL A 283 -5.50 7.79 22.95
CA VAL A 283 -5.58 8.77 24.04
C VAL A 283 -4.60 8.42 25.16
N GLY A 284 -3.67 9.34 25.46
CA GLY A 284 -2.76 9.24 26.59
C GLY A 284 -1.86 8.00 26.53
N SER A 285 -1.76 7.28 27.66
CA SER A 285 -0.92 6.09 27.76
C SER A 285 -1.48 4.84 27.07
N ARG A 286 -2.69 4.88 26.51
CA ARG A 286 -3.30 3.72 25.81
C ARG A 286 -2.51 3.29 24.59
N ILE A 287 -1.74 4.18 23.95
CA ILE A 287 -0.85 3.83 22.85
C ILE A 287 0.18 2.74 23.23
N TYR A 288 0.47 2.57 24.53
CA TYR A 288 1.39 1.56 25.06
C TYR A 288 0.71 0.23 25.44
N ASP A 289 -0.59 0.10 25.20
CA ASP A 289 -1.31 -1.16 25.37
C ASP A 289 -1.04 -2.07 24.16
N GLU A 290 -0.33 -3.17 24.39
CA GLU A 290 0.05 -4.12 23.34
C GLU A 290 -1.16 -4.72 22.60
N SER A 291 -2.33 -4.74 23.24
CA SER A 291 -3.56 -5.27 22.63
C SER A 291 -4.04 -4.49 21.42
N ILE A 292 -3.69 -3.19 21.32
CA ILE A 292 -4.09 -2.35 20.19
C ILE A 292 -3.10 -2.39 19.01
N TRP A 293 -1.84 -2.80 19.23
CA TRP A 293 -0.78 -2.72 18.21
C TRP A 293 -1.06 -3.55 16.95
N PRO A 294 -1.72 -4.72 17.03
CA PRO A 294 -2.10 -5.48 15.83
C PRO A 294 -3.09 -4.75 14.91
N LYS A 295 -3.80 -3.71 15.42
CA LYS A 295 -4.71 -2.90 14.59
C LYS A 295 -3.97 -2.13 13.50
N ALA A 296 -2.72 -1.74 13.73
CA ALA A 296 -1.86 -1.07 12.75
C ALA A 296 -0.99 -2.04 11.94
N ASN A 297 -0.83 -3.27 12.44
CA ASN A 297 0.15 -4.22 11.95
C ASN A 297 -0.52 -5.54 11.53
N PRO A 298 -1.11 -5.59 10.31
CA PRO A 298 -1.83 -6.77 9.84
C PRO A 298 -0.92 -7.99 9.62
N LEU A 299 0.38 -7.80 9.39
CA LEU A 299 1.39 -8.86 9.41
C LEU A 299 1.90 -9.04 10.85
N TRP A 300 1.01 -9.58 11.70
CA TRP A 300 1.30 -9.74 13.13
C TRP A 300 2.05 -11.02 13.43
N THR A 301 3.29 -10.88 13.91
CA THR A 301 4.16 -12.00 14.29
C THR A 301 4.80 -11.76 15.67
N PRO A 302 5.38 -12.78 16.31
CA PRO A 302 6.15 -12.61 17.55
C PRO A 302 7.30 -11.58 17.40
N GLU A 303 7.96 -11.56 16.24
CA GLU A 303 9.05 -10.62 15.92
C GLU A 303 8.54 -9.19 15.87
N THR A 304 7.37 -8.96 15.26
CA THR A 304 6.69 -7.65 15.24
C THR A 304 6.42 -7.15 16.66
N LEU A 305 5.93 -8.02 17.54
CA LEU A 305 5.69 -7.69 18.94
C LEU A 305 6.99 -7.32 19.68
N ILE A 306 8.05 -8.07 19.49
CA ILE A 306 9.37 -7.80 20.11
C ILE A 306 9.91 -6.45 19.65
N SER A 307 9.85 -6.16 18.34
CA SER A 307 10.29 -4.88 17.78
C SER A 307 9.51 -3.71 18.39
N LEU A 308 8.17 -3.80 18.37
CA LEU A 308 7.31 -2.73 18.90
C LEU A 308 7.49 -2.51 20.41
N ARG A 309 7.78 -3.55 21.21
CA ARG A 309 8.14 -3.39 22.63
C ARG A 309 9.42 -2.56 22.79
N GLY A 310 10.42 -2.79 21.93
CA GLY A 310 11.63 -1.98 21.89
C GLY A 310 11.36 -0.51 21.59
N ASP A 311 10.58 -0.27 20.53
CA ASP A 311 10.22 1.08 20.11
C ASP A 311 9.36 1.79 21.17
N ALA A 312 8.38 1.12 21.75
CA ALA A 312 7.53 1.65 22.82
C ALA A 312 8.33 2.02 24.09
N LYS A 313 9.34 1.22 24.44
CA LYS A 313 10.24 1.53 25.56
C LYS A 313 11.05 2.80 25.28
N GLN A 314 11.64 2.92 24.09
CA GLN A 314 12.41 4.11 23.72
C GLN A 314 11.50 5.35 23.65
N ALA A 315 10.32 5.23 23.06
CA ALA A 315 9.34 6.30 22.99
C ALA A 315 8.91 6.82 24.37
N ARG A 316 8.75 5.91 25.35
CA ARG A 316 8.37 6.26 26.72
C ARG A 316 9.49 6.96 27.47
N GLU A 317 10.74 6.51 27.31
CA GLU A 317 11.90 7.02 28.07
C GLU A 317 12.45 8.31 27.46
N LYS A 318 12.51 8.41 26.14
CA LYS A 318 13.14 9.54 25.45
C LYS A 318 12.14 10.61 24.98
N GLY A 319 10.89 10.21 24.67
CA GLY A 319 9.90 11.12 24.07
C GLY A 319 10.34 11.63 22.70
N GLY A 320 9.93 12.86 22.33
CA GLY A 320 10.37 13.53 21.12
C GLY A 320 10.25 12.71 19.84
N GLU A 321 11.34 12.59 19.09
CA GLU A 321 11.36 11.87 17.79
C GLU A 321 11.07 10.38 17.95
N ASP A 322 11.56 9.71 19.01
CA ASP A 322 11.28 8.30 19.27
C ASP A 322 9.77 8.06 19.49
N LEU A 323 9.08 8.99 20.17
CA LEU A 323 7.62 8.92 20.37
C LEU A 323 6.88 9.15 19.03
N LEU A 324 7.29 10.14 18.24
CA LEU A 324 6.71 10.41 16.92
C LEU A 324 6.88 9.21 16.00
N ASP A 325 8.05 8.59 15.99
CA ASP A 325 8.33 7.40 15.20
C ASP A 325 7.49 6.19 15.64
N PHE A 326 7.36 5.96 16.93
CA PHE A 326 6.50 4.90 17.45
C PHE A 326 5.05 5.11 17.06
N GLN A 327 4.52 6.34 17.20
CA GLN A 327 3.14 6.66 16.82
C GLN A 327 2.90 6.54 15.32
N THR A 328 3.75 7.14 14.48
CA THR A 328 3.53 7.20 13.03
C THR A 328 3.91 5.92 12.30
N LYS A 329 5.08 5.36 12.62
CA LYS A 329 5.65 4.19 11.93
C LYS A 329 5.21 2.88 12.55
N GLY A 330 5.18 2.80 13.89
CA GLY A 330 4.80 1.60 14.63
C GLY A 330 3.29 1.42 14.72
N LEU A 331 2.57 2.48 15.09
CA LEU A 331 1.14 2.45 15.31
C LEU A 331 0.30 3.06 14.19
N ASN A 332 0.95 3.60 13.16
CA ASN A 332 0.27 4.16 11.99
C ASN A 332 -0.75 5.26 12.33
N ILE A 333 -0.45 6.07 13.35
CA ILE A 333 -1.28 7.17 13.87
C ILE A 333 -0.79 8.49 13.28
N TRP A 334 -1.71 9.28 12.73
CA TRP A 334 -1.42 10.65 12.32
C TRP A 334 -1.21 11.54 13.55
N VAL A 335 -0.08 12.22 13.63
CA VAL A 335 0.25 13.16 14.69
C VAL A 335 0.69 14.48 14.08
N GLN A 336 0.44 15.58 14.79
CA GLN A 336 1.04 16.88 14.46
C GLN A 336 2.38 16.95 15.16
N ALA A 337 3.49 16.86 14.42
CA ALA A 337 4.76 17.33 14.93
C ALA A 337 4.74 18.86 14.81
N ALA A 338 4.85 19.57 15.92
CA ALA A 338 5.19 20.96 15.85
C ALA A 338 6.57 21.09 15.19
N GLU A 339 6.67 21.76 14.04
CA GLU A 339 7.94 22.30 13.59
C GLU A 339 8.37 23.29 14.67
N SER A 340 9.27 22.85 15.57
CA SER A 340 9.73 23.56 16.76
C SER A 340 8.60 24.28 17.51
N ASP A 341 8.07 23.67 18.55
CA ASP A 341 7.37 24.44 19.58
C ASP A 341 8.37 25.46 20.14
N TYR A 342 8.34 26.68 19.59
CA TYR A 342 9.07 27.82 20.14
C TYR A 342 8.61 28.08 21.58
N ILE A 343 7.46 27.54 21.95
CA ILE A 343 6.88 27.61 23.29
C ILE A 343 6.42 26.20 23.68
N ASP A 344 7.04 25.64 24.72
CA ASP A 344 6.60 24.43 25.39
C ASP A 344 5.15 24.64 25.89
N LYS A 345 4.20 23.92 25.30
CA LYS A 345 2.77 24.03 25.65
C LYS A 345 2.49 23.79 27.14
N GLN A 346 3.29 22.95 27.79
CA GLN A 346 3.15 22.66 29.19
C GLN A 346 3.57 23.87 30.02
N LYS A 347 4.70 24.50 29.68
CA LYS A 347 5.17 25.75 30.28
C LYS A 347 4.26 26.93 29.95
N TRP A 348 3.68 26.98 28.75
CA TRP A 348 2.70 28.00 28.37
C TRP A 348 1.45 27.92 29.23
N ASN A 349 0.92 26.71 29.45
CA ASN A 349 -0.27 26.51 30.30
C ASN A 349 0.02 26.81 31.78
N GLU A 350 1.28 26.61 32.23
CA GLU A 350 1.71 27.00 33.59
C GLU A 350 1.86 28.53 33.76
N CYS A 351 1.96 29.27 32.67
CA CYS A 351 2.04 30.74 32.66
C CYS A 351 0.66 31.42 32.63
N THR A 352 -0.45 30.68 32.51
CA THR A 352 -1.80 31.25 32.65
C THR A 352 -2.08 31.48 34.15
N SER A 353 -1.83 32.70 34.61
CA SER A 353 -2.37 33.16 35.90
C SER A 353 -3.86 33.48 35.73
N ASP A 354 -4.65 33.06 36.68
CA ASP A 354 -6.02 33.55 36.85
C ASP A 354 -5.99 35.07 37.04
N LEU A 355 -6.40 35.81 36.00
CA LEU A 355 -6.73 37.23 36.09
C LEU A 355 -8.24 37.35 36.18
#